data_f941ade91264e03dfe28ae5b673ec320
#
_entry.id   f941ade91264e03dfe28ae5b673ec320
#
_cell.length_a   1.000
_cell.length_b   1.000
_cell.length_c   1.000
_cell.angle_alpha   90.00
_cell.angle_beta   90.00
_cell.angle_gamma   90.00
#
_symmetry.space_group_name_H-M   'P 1'
#
loop_
_entity.id
_entity.type
_entity.pdbx_description
1 polymer ?
#
loop_
_entity_poly.entity_id
_entity_poly.type
_entity_poly.pdbx_seq_one_letter_code
_entity_poly.pdbx_strand_id
1 'polypeptide(L)'
;MESVLRSGGTTVEDMVLGLLSLNYNELVMAASGEAAEKALEEVSHEPHILVVNGSVPLNENGVYCTIGGKSAEQVLREAAENATAVLAVGACAVYGSVQAAKPNPTGAVGVEDIITDKPVINVSGCPPIGEVITATITYILTHGEAPKVDAEGRPLFAYDQRIHDSCPRRAHYDAGQFVRSFDDDGAKNGWCLYEVGCKGPSTFSPCPIIQWNMKAGWPIGAGHPCIGCTEKDFFDKFTPFYSVLPDIKGIGIESTTEKIGLGLMGAAAAGVAVHGGITALRSQKENRLSRENDVALAAFGDGPGPVALPFPTVNAAGNGDGGVDKRGQSASSKNEEA
;
A
#
# COMPACT_ATOMS: atom_id res chain seq x y z
N MET A 1 -2.62 24.48 -2.67
CA MET A 1 -3.76 25.42 -2.68
C MET A 1 -4.82 25.03 -3.71
N GLU A 2 -4.53 24.94 -5.00
CA GLU A 2 -5.54 24.65 -6.04
C GLU A 2 -6.32 23.37 -5.79
N SER A 3 -5.68 22.29 -5.37
CA SER A 3 -6.36 21.02 -5.03
C SER A 3 -7.42 21.20 -3.94
N VAL A 4 -7.12 22.03 -2.93
CA VAL A 4 -8.06 22.31 -1.82
C VAL A 4 -9.22 23.18 -2.32
N LEU A 5 -8.96 24.18 -3.17
CA LEU A 5 -10.00 25.01 -3.79
C LEU A 5 -11.00 24.19 -4.63
N ARG A 6 -10.58 23.02 -5.12
CA ARG A 6 -11.38 22.10 -5.94
C ARG A 6 -11.86 20.87 -5.17
N SER A 7 -11.77 20.89 -3.85
CA SER A 7 -12.30 19.81 -3.00
C SER A 7 -13.83 19.81 -3.02
N GLY A 8 -14.40 18.61 -3.19
CA GLY A 8 -15.86 18.45 -3.30
C GLY A 8 -16.55 18.11 -1.98
N GLY A 9 -15.77 17.83 -0.94
CA GLY A 9 -16.29 17.52 0.39
C GLY A 9 -16.44 18.79 1.23
N THR A 10 -15.49 19.02 2.15
CA THR A 10 -15.36 20.28 2.87
C THR A 10 -14.73 21.31 1.94
N THR A 11 -15.44 22.34 1.59
CA THR A 11 -14.92 23.42 0.73
C THR A 11 -13.95 24.31 1.50
N VAL A 12 -13.13 25.10 0.80
CA VAL A 12 -12.27 26.10 1.47
C VAL A 12 -13.10 27.10 2.24
N GLU A 13 -14.27 27.46 1.71
CA GLU A 13 -15.22 28.36 2.40
C GLU A 13 -15.68 27.74 3.72
N ASP A 14 -16.13 26.48 3.72
CA ASP A 14 -16.52 25.77 4.94
C ASP A 14 -15.38 25.68 5.95
N MET A 15 -14.17 25.45 5.47
CA MET A 15 -12.99 25.38 6.35
C MET A 15 -12.69 26.73 7.00
N VAL A 16 -12.56 27.78 6.20
CA VAL A 16 -12.12 29.12 6.67
C VAL A 16 -13.21 29.82 7.46
N LEU A 17 -14.49 29.64 7.11
CA LEU A 17 -15.60 30.30 7.81
C LEU A 17 -16.14 29.49 8.99
N GLY A 18 -15.95 28.16 9.00
CA GLY A 18 -16.60 27.28 9.96
C GLY A 18 -15.68 26.42 10.84
N LEU A 19 -14.53 26.02 10.34
CA LEU A 19 -13.71 25.01 11.02
C LEU A 19 -12.40 25.54 11.57
N LEU A 20 -11.74 26.50 10.91
CA LEU A 20 -10.41 26.98 11.30
C LEU A 20 -10.29 28.49 11.13
N SER A 21 -9.31 29.07 11.80
CA SER A 21 -8.85 30.45 11.56
C SER A 21 -7.63 30.40 10.65
N LEU A 22 -7.72 30.94 9.44
CA LEU A 22 -6.59 31.05 8.53
C LEU A 22 -5.80 32.32 8.85
N ASN A 23 -4.83 32.23 9.77
CA ASN A 23 -4.11 33.37 10.28
C ASN A 23 -2.97 33.85 9.38
N TYR A 24 -2.36 32.90 8.64
CA TYR A 24 -1.27 33.18 7.70
C TYR A 24 -1.39 32.30 6.43
N ASN A 25 -1.26 32.91 5.28
CA ASN A 25 -1.15 32.20 4.00
C ASN A 25 -0.55 33.12 2.95
N GLU A 26 0.62 32.79 2.45
CA GLU A 26 1.40 33.58 1.51
C GLU A 26 0.68 33.90 0.18
N LEU A 27 -0.26 33.06 -0.24
CA LEU A 27 -0.93 33.20 -1.54
C LEU A 27 -2.19 34.04 -1.51
N VAL A 28 -2.89 34.11 -0.38
CA VAL A 28 -4.22 34.74 -0.29
C VAL A 28 -4.34 35.84 0.76
N MET A 29 -3.32 36.03 1.61
CA MET A 29 -3.31 37.13 2.57
C MET A 29 -3.09 38.49 1.86
N ALA A 30 -3.68 39.54 2.42
CA ALA A 30 -3.52 40.88 1.88
C ALA A 30 -2.22 41.57 2.33
N ALA A 31 -1.64 41.11 3.45
CA ALA A 31 -0.39 41.64 3.99
C ALA A 31 0.80 41.29 3.08
N SER A 32 1.77 42.18 2.98
CA SER A 32 3.03 41.97 2.26
C SER A 32 4.20 42.69 2.96
N GLY A 33 5.44 42.29 2.66
CA GLY A 33 6.65 42.85 3.26
C GLY A 33 6.65 42.71 4.79
N GLU A 34 7.02 43.76 5.51
CA GLU A 34 7.12 43.77 6.99
C GLU A 34 5.80 43.36 7.69
N ALA A 35 4.64 43.68 7.10
CA ALA A 35 3.35 43.29 7.67
C ALA A 35 3.11 41.79 7.57
N ALA A 36 3.57 41.13 6.52
CA ALA A 36 3.50 39.67 6.35
C ALA A 36 4.47 38.97 7.30
N GLU A 37 5.71 39.45 7.41
CA GLU A 37 6.70 38.93 8.34
C GLU A 37 6.22 38.98 9.80
N LYS A 38 5.63 40.11 10.19
CA LYS A 38 5.05 40.30 11.53
C LYS A 38 3.90 39.33 11.78
N ALA A 39 3.01 39.12 10.79
CA ALA A 39 1.92 38.16 10.92
C ALA A 39 2.42 36.73 11.08
N LEU A 40 3.48 36.34 10.35
CA LEU A 40 4.12 35.02 10.51
C LEU A 40 4.73 34.86 11.89
N GLU A 41 5.45 35.86 12.39
CA GLU A 41 6.05 35.86 13.72
C GLU A 41 4.98 35.72 14.82
N GLU A 42 3.90 36.52 14.75
CA GLU A 42 2.80 36.47 15.73
C GLU A 42 2.15 35.06 15.76
N VAL A 43 1.85 34.45 14.61
CA VAL A 43 1.25 33.13 14.53
C VAL A 43 2.21 32.04 15.02
N SER A 44 3.50 32.17 14.74
CA SER A 44 4.52 31.20 15.15
C SER A 44 4.72 31.14 16.68
N HIS A 45 4.33 32.17 17.41
CA HIS A 45 4.40 32.20 18.88
C HIS A 45 3.18 31.53 19.56
N GLU A 46 2.11 31.25 18.84
CA GLU A 46 0.89 30.63 19.36
C GLU A 46 0.76 29.17 18.91
N PRO A 47 0.02 28.31 19.66
CA PRO A 47 -0.31 26.97 19.20
C PRO A 47 -1.11 27.00 17.90
N HIS A 48 -0.63 26.32 16.87
CA HIS A 48 -1.26 26.29 15.53
C HIS A 48 -1.04 24.98 14.82
N ILE A 49 -1.75 24.75 13.72
CA ILE A 49 -1.48 23.69 12.75
C ILE A 49 -0.64 24.30 11.62
N LEU A 50 0.56 23.80 11.44
CA LEU A 50 1.45 24.22 10.35
C LEU A 50 1.22 23.36 9.10
N VAL A 51 0.88 23.97 7.99
CA VAL A 51 0.74 23.30 6.70
C VAL A 51 1.85 23.77 5.76
N VAL A 52 2.72 22.84 5.37
CA VAL A 52 3.90 23.12 4.54
C VAL A 52 3.69 22.60 3.12
N ASN A 53 3.95 23.46 2.14
CA ASN A 53 3.90 23.10 0.72
C ASN A 53 5.23 23.50 0.05
N GLY A 54 5.85 22.55 -0.65
CA GLY A 54 7.14 22.76 -1.31
C GLY A 54 8.28 22.05 -0.61
N SER A 55 9.34 21.76 -1.36
CA SER A 55 10.60 21.20 -0.84
C SER A 55 11.48 22.30 -0.27
N VAL A 56 12.37 21.94 0.64
CA VAL A 56 13.28 22.88 1.29
C VAL A 56 14.70 22.60 0.84
N PRO A 57 15.36 23.55 0.15
CA PRO A 57 16.76 23.39 -0.25
C PRO A 57 17.70 23.67 0.92
N LEU A 58 18.71 22.82 1.11
CA LEU A 58 19.69 22.95 2.20
C LEU A 58 21.08 23.37 1.74
N ASN A 59 21.43 23.12 0.48
CA ASN A 59 22.76 23.48 -0.02
C ASN A 59 22.98 24.99 0.02
N GLU A 60 24.25 25.41 0.13
CA GLU A 60 24.66 26.82 0.21
C GLU A 60 23.90 27.62 1.29
N ASN A 61 23.66 26.99 2.46
CA ASN A 61 22.88 27.55 3.56
C ASN A 61 21.44 27.94 3.18
N GLY A 62 20.84 27.20 2.24
CA GLY A 62 19.44 27.39 1.83
C GLY A 62 19.19 28.59 0.93
N VAL A 63 20.23 29.21 0.33
CA VAL A 63 20.10 30.41 -0.50
C VAL A 63 19.16 30.26 -1.71
N TYR A 64 18.91 29.03 -2.13
CA TYR A 64 18.02 28.73 -3.27
C TYR A 64 16.54 28.98 -2.99
N CYS A 65 16.15 29.16 -1.73
CA CYS A 65 14.81 29.58 -1.33
C CYS A 65 14.89 30.46 -0.09
N THR A 66 14.66 31.75 -0.25
CA THR A 66 14.67 32.73 0.84
C THR A 66 13.35 33.49 0.91
N ILE A 67 12.87 33.71 2.13
CA ILE A 67 11.61 34.38 2.44
C ILE A 67 11.95 35.46 3.49
N GLY A 68 11.67 36.72 3.21
CA GLY A 68 11.97 37.81 4.14
C GLY A 68 13.45 37.90 4.56
N GLY A 69 14.37 37.43 3.70
CA GLY A 69 15.82 37.41 4.00
C GLY A 69 16.30 36.21 4.82
N LYS A 70 15.39 35.31 5.25
CA LYS A 70 15.71 34.05 5.92
C LYS A 70 15.66 32.88 4.93
N SER A 71 16.43 31.81 5.15
CA SER A 71 16.26 30.59 4.37
C SER A 71 14.93 29.90 4.66
N ALA A 72 14.39 29.17 3.69
CA ALA A 72 13.16 28.39 3.89
C ALA A 72 13.29 27.38 5.05
N GLU A 73 14.48 26.81 5.26
CA GLU A 73 14.76 25.95 6.42
C GLU A 73 14.58 26.71 7.73
N GLN A 74 15.14 27.92 7.83
CA GLN A 74 15.03 28.73 9.02
C GLN A 74 13.57 29.11 9.30
N VAL A 75 12.84 29.57 8.29
CA VAL A 75 11.40 29.89 8.40
C VAL A 75 10.59 28.67 8.83
N LEU A 76 10.86 27.50 8.26
CA LEU A 76 10.19 26.26 8.64
C LEU A 76 10.42 25.88 10.09
N ARG A 77 11.67 25.98 10.58
CA ARG A 77 12.00 25.66 11.96
C ARG A 77 11.32 26.63 12.95
N GLU A 78 11.37 27.93 12.67
CA GLU A 78 10.71 28.95 13.47
C GLU A 78 9.19 28.75 13.51
N ALA A 79 8.55 28.52 12.36
CA ALA A 79 7.12 28.27 12.29
C ALA A 79 6.70 26.94 12.94
N ALA A 80 7.56 25.94 12.95
CA ALA A 80 7.25 24.65 13.56
C ALA A 80 7.40 24.65 15.09
N GLU A 81 8.05 25.62 15.71
CA GLU A 81 8.40 25.61 17.14
C GLU A 81 7.18 25.37 18.05
N ASN A 82 6.10 26.13 17.85
CA ASN A 82 4.87 26.02 18.63
C ASN A 82 3.73 25.32 17.87
N ALA A 83 4.03 24.72 16.72
CA ALA A 83 3.02 23.96 15.98
C ALA A 83 2.57 22.71 16.77
N THR A 84 1.26 22.55 16.91
CA THR A 84 0.63 21.38 17.55
C THR A 84 0.57 20.18 16.60
N ALA A 85 0.56 20.44 15.29
CA ALA A 85 0.67 19.44 14.24
C ALA A 85 1.34 20.06 13.01
N VAL A 86 2.15 19.26 12.31
CA VAL A 86 2.81 19.66 11.07
C VAL A 86 2.29 18.76 9.94
N LEU A 87 1.72 19.37 8.90
CA LEU A 87 1.29 18.69 7.69
C LEU A 87 2.22 19.03 6.53
N ALA A 88 2.88 18.04 5.96
CA ALA A 88 3.58 18.15 4.69
C ALA A 88 2.61 17.81 3.55
N VAL A 89 2.29 18.79 2.71
CA VAL A 89 1.28 18.66 1.65
C VAL A 89 1.92 18.68 0.28
N GLY A 90 1.74 17.58 -0.44
CA GLY A 90 2.34 17.34 -1.75
C GLY A 90 3.68 16.62 -1.69
N ALA A 91 4.00 15.86 -2.73
CA ALA A 91 5.23 15.08 -2.81
C ALA A 91 6.50 15.92 -2.60
N CYS A 92 6.46 17.21 -2.94
CA CYS A 92 7.57 18.12 -2.72
C CYS A 92 7.84 18.36 -1.23
N ALA A 93 6.81 18.66 -0.45
CA ALA A 93 6.93 18.85 0.99
C ALA A 93 7.22 17.54 1.72
N VAL A 94 6.72 16.41 1.19
CA VAL A 94 6.89 15.10 1.83
C VAL A 94 8.28 14.51 1.57
N TYR A 95 8.77 14.57 0.32
CA TYR A 95 9.98 13.84 -0.11
C TYR A 95 10.99 14.69 -0.90
N GLY A 96 10.76 15.98 -1.04
CA GLY A 96 11.54 16.81 -1.98
C GLY A 96 11.13 16.66 -3.44
N SER A 97 10.58 15.50 -3.85
CA SER A 97 10.01 15.20 -5.17
C SER A 97 10.94 15.54 -6.37
N VAL A 98 10.42 16.24 -7.38
CA VAL A 98 11.17 16.59 -8.60
C VAL A 98 12.40 17.43 -8.30
N GLN A 99 12.34 18.32 -7.33
CA GLN A 99 13.47 19.17 -6.94
C GLN A 99 14.59 18.34 -6.29
N ALA A 100 14.24 17.28 -5.56
CA ALA A 100 15.19 16.36 -4.94
C ALA A 100 15.71 15.28 -5.91
N ALA A 101 15.14 15.18 -7.12
CA ALA A 101 15.60 14.23 -8.13
C ALA A 101 17.07 14.45 -8.47
N LYS A 102 17.80 13.36 -8.72
CA LYS A 102 19.23 13.41 -9.01
C LYS A 102 19.54 14.26 -10.24
N PRO A 103 20.54 15.13 -10.17
CA PRO A 103 21.62 15.22 -9.17
C PRO A 103 21.32 16.05 -7.92
N ASN A 104 20.12 16.59 -7.74
CA ASN A 104 19.69 17.42 -6.62
C ASN A 104 20.69 18.54 -6.24
N PRO A 105 20.97 19.49 -7.14
CA PRO A 105 22.02 20.49 -6.92
C PRO A 105 21.71 21.45 -5.76
N THR A 106 20.45 21.63 -5.41
CA THR A 106 20.01 22.51 -4.33
C THR A 106 19.97 21.83 -2.97
N GLY A 107 20.16 20.50 -2.92
CA GLY A 107 19.99 19.72 -1.69
C GLY A 107 18.56 19.79 -1.17
N ALA A 108 17.57 19.76 -2.07
CA ALA A 108 16.17 19.82 -1.70
C ALA A 108 15.74 18.55 -0.93
N VAL A 109 15.03 18.75 0.17
CA VAL A 109 14.54 17.67 1.05
C VAL A 109 13.07 17.87 1.41
N GLY A 110 12.46 16.87 2.05
CA GLY A 110 11.13 16.96 2.64
C GLY A 110 11.13 17.60 4.04
N VAL A 111 9.95 17.89 4.54
CA VAL A 111 9.74 18.51 5.86
C VAL A 111 10.24 17.61 6.99
N GLU A 112 10.01 16.30 6.88
CA GLU A 112 10.41 15.31 7.89
C GLU A 112 11.93 15.20 8.06
N ASP A 113 12.70 15.51 7.02
CA ASP A 113 14.17 15.57 7.09
C ASP A 113 14.68 16.75 7.94
N ILE A 114 13.83 17.75 8.19
CA ILE A 114 14.15 18.98 8.93
C ILE A 114 13.50 18.97 10.31
N ILE A 115 12.23 18.63 10.39
CA ILE A 115 11.45 18.57 11.63
C ILE A 115 11.46 17.13 12.12
N THR A 116 12.29 16.85 13.13
CA THR A 116 12.52 15.51 13.68
C THR A 116 12.07 15.37 15.14
N ASP A 117 11.71 16.47 15.77
CA ASP A 117 11.32 16.57 17.19
C ASP A 117 9.81 16.34 17.42
N LYS A 118 9.03 16.34 16.36
CA LYS A 118 7.58 16.13 16.40
C LYS A 118 7.09 15.36 15.16
N PRO A 119 5.93 14.67 15.25
CA PRO A 119 5.40 13.93 14.12
C PRO A 119 4.98 14.85 12.97
N VAL A 120 5.36 14.50 11.75
CA VAL A 120 4.91 15.13 10.52
C VAL A 120 3.89 14.21 9.84
N ILE A 121 2.76 14.77 9.45
CA ILE A 121 1.71 14.04 8.73
C ILE A 121 1.88 14.30 7.24
N ASN A 122 2.11 13.25 6.47
CA ASN A 122 2.49 13.32 5.06
C ASN A 122 1.30 13.11 4.13
N VAL A 123 0.77 14.17 3.51
CA VAL A 123 -0.27 14.08 2.48
C VAL A 123 0.37 14.15 1.11
N SER A 124 0.85 12.98 0.63
CA SER A 124 1.64 12.87 -0.58
C SER A 124 0.79 12.93 -1.86
N GLY A 125 1.40 13.38 -2.95
CA GLY A 125 0.84 13.46 -4.30
C GLY A 125 1.40 14.65 -5.08
N CYS A 126 1.31 14.59 -6.42
CA CYS A 126 1.78 15.69 -7.29
C CYS A 126 0.76 15.98 -8.40
N PRO A 127 -0.28 16.77 -8.07
CA PRO A 127 -0.68 17.30 -6.77
C PRO A 127 -1.37 16.26 -5.87
N PRO A 128 -1.48 16.51 -4.54
CA PRO A 128 -2.28 15.68 -3.65
C PRO A 128 -3.77 15.93 -3.86
N ILE A 129 -4.59 14.94 -3.50
CA ILE A 129 -6.06 15.05 -3.59
C ILE A 129 -6.56 16.02 -2.50
N GLY A 130 -7.34 17.02 -2.88
CA GLY A 130 -7.83 18.07 -1.99
C GLY A 130 -8.64 17.51 -0.81
N GLU A 131 -9.51 16.55 -1.07
CA GLU A 131 -10.33 15.87 -0.07
C GLU A 131 -9.49 15.17 1.02
N VAL A 132 -8.32 14.65 0.68
CA VAL A 132 -7.41 14.05 1.67
C VAL A 132 -6.79 15.11 2.57
N ILE A 133 -6.44 16.28 2.02
CA ILE A 133 -5.91 17.41 2.79
C ILE A 133 -6.98 17.88 3.79
N THR A 134 -8.17 18.17 3.30
CA THR A 134 -9.27 18.69 4.12
C THR A 134 -9.73 17.68 5.17
N ALA A 135 -9.80 16.39 4.81
CA ALA A 135 -10.13 15.32 5.75
C ALA A 135 -9.06 15.16 6.85
N THR A 136 -7.78 15.29 6.51
CA THR A 136 -6.69 15.22 7.51
C THR A 136 -6.76 16.38 8.50
N ILE A 137 -6.98 17.61 8.03
CA ILE A 137 -7.13 18.78 8.88
C ILE A 137 -8.38 18.63 9.77
N THR A 138 -9.51 18.24 9.18
CA THR A 138 -10.77 18.03 9.92
C THR A 138 -10.61 16.93 10.97
N TYR A 139 -9.89 15.85 10.67
CA TYR A 139 -9.60 14.80 11.65
C TYR A 139 -8.85 15.34 12.87
N ILE A 140 -7.78 16.13 12.65
CA ILE A 140 -6.98 16.71 13.73
C ILE A 140 -7.84 17.67 14.58
N LEU A 141 -8.64 18.53 13.94
CA LEU A 141 -9.51 19.47 14.64
C LEU A 141 -10.59 18.79 15.46
N THR A 142 -11.12 17.66 14.98
CA THR A 142 -12.21 16.94 15.63
C THR A 142 -11.72 16.06 16.78
N HIS A 143 -10.56 15.40 16.62
CA HIS A 143 -10.06 14.41 17.57
C HIS A 143 -8.93 14.96 18.48
N GLY A 144 -8.33 16.09 18.13
CA GLY A 144 -7.19 16.66 18.85
C GLY A 144 -5.89 15.86 18.72
N GLU A 145 -5.84 14.88 17.81
CA GLU A 145 -4.68 14.02 17.58
C GLU A 145 -4.49 13.72 16.09
N ALA A 146 -3.29 13.28 15.73
CA ALA A 146 -2.98 12.88 14.36
C ALA A 146 -3.70 11.56 13.99
N PRO A 147 -4.14 11.39 12.72
CA PRO A 147 -4.65 10.11 12.26
C PRO A 147 -3.54 9.04 12.28
N LYS A 148 -3.92 7.77 12.29
CA LYS A 148 -2.97 6.66 12.12
C LYS A 148 -2.30 6.77 10.76
N VAL A 149 -0.99 6.56 10.73
CA VAL A 149 -0.17 6.70 9.52
C VAL A 149 0.53 5.39 9.15
N ASP A 150 0.97 5.29 7.91
CA ASP A 150 1.84 4.22 7.42
C ASP A 150 3.33 4.49 7.76
N ALA A 151 4.22 3.64 7.23
CA ALA A 151 5.66 3.78 7.43
C ALA A 151 6.27 5.05 6.81
N GLU A 152 5.57 5.67 5.87
CA GLU A 152 5.96 6.93 5.21
C GLU A 152 5.24 8.14 5.83
N GLY A 153 4.61 8.00 7.01
CA GLY A 153 3.90 9.08 7.68
C GLY A 153 2.58 9.48 7.01
N ARG A 154 2.04 8.69 6.07
CA ARG A 154 0.81 9.02 5.32
C ARG A 154 -0.43 8.50 6.03
N PRO A 155 -1.54 9.25 6.11
CA PRO A 155 -2.79 8.80 6.74
C PRO A 155 -3.31 7.49 6.16
N LEU A 156 -3.47 6.45 6.98
CA LEU A 156 -3.93 5.12 6.56
C LEU A 156 -5.33 5.16 5.93
N PHE A 157 -6.21 6.06 6.35
CA PHE A 157 -7.55 6.18 5.75
C PHE A 157 -7.52 6.51 4.25
N ALA A 158 -6.38 7.01 3.73
CA ALA A 158 -6.22 7.39 2.33
C ALA A 158 -5.14 6.55 1.60
N TYR A 159 -4.11 6.07 2.30
CA TYR A 159 -2.94 5.45 1.68
C TYR A 159 -2.73 3.97 2.09
N ASP A 160 -3.75 3.28 2.57
CA ASP A 160 -3.67 1.87 2.95
C ASP A 160 -3.73 0.90 1.76
N GLN A 161 -4.24 1.35 0.61
CA GLN A 161 -4.45 0.52 -0.58
C GLN A 161 -3.65 1.00 -1.79
N ARG A 162 -3.17 0.05 -2.58
CA ARG A 162 -2.55 0.35 -3.87
C ARG A 162 -3.61 0.74 -4.90
N ILE A 163 -3.24 1.62 -5.81
CA ILE A 163 -4.09 2.01 -6.95
C ILE A 163 -4.59 0.78 -7.71
N HIS A 164 -3.71 -0.20 -7.94
CA HIS A 164 -4.03 -1.40 -8.71
C HIS A 164 -5.15 -2.24 -8.09
N ASP A 165 -5.23 -2.30 -6.75
CA ASP A 165 -6.20 -3.14 -6.04
C ASP A 165 -7.65 -2.65 -6.22
N SER A 166 -7.84 -1.33 -6.39
CA SER A 166 -9.15 -0.68 -6.58
C SER A 166 -9.34 -0.10 -8.00
N CYS A 167 -8.45 -0.43 -8.93
CA CYS A 167 -8.47 0.12 -10.28
C CYS A 167 -9.65 -0.46 -11.10
N PRO A 168 -10.51 0.36 -11.73
CA PRO A 168 -11.60 -0.13 -12.58
C PRO A 168 -11.12 -0.90 -13.82
N ARG A 169 -9.83 -0.74 -14.22
CA ARG A 169 -9.20 -1.50 -15.30
C ARG A 169 -8.58 -2.81 -14.85
N ARG A 170 -8.75 -3.23 -13.58
CA ARG A 170 -8.19 -4.46 -13.03
C ARG A 170 -8.65 -5.70 -13.77
N ALA A 171 -9.92 -5.77 -14.15
CA ALA A 171 -10.46 -6.91 -14.92
C ALA A 171 -9.75 -7.11 -16.26
N HIS A 172 -9.33 -6.01 -16.91
CA HIS A 172 -8.55 -6.10 -18.16
C HIS A 172 -7.12 -6.61 -17.91
N TYR A 173 -6.52 -6.24 -16.77
CA TYR A 173 -5.23 -6.79 -16.35
C TYR A 173 -5.31 -8.30 -16.18
N ASP A 174 -6.29 -8.79 -15.42
CA ASP A 174 -6.49 -10.21 -15.13
C ASP A 174 -6.82 -11.02 -16.40
N ALA A 175 -7.45 -10.37 -17.40
CA ALA A 175 -7.75 -10.95 -18.72
C ALA A 175 -6.57 -10.85 -19.73
N GLY A 176 -5.42 -10.28 -19.36
CA GLY A 176 -4.29 -10.06 -20.26
C GLY A 176 -4.54 -9.02 -21.36
N GLN A 177 -5.50 -8.12 -21.16
CA GLN A 177 -5.88 -7.07 -22.11
C GLN A 177 -5.14 -5.76 -21.78
N PHE A 178 -4.09 -5.46 -22.51
CA PHE A 178 -3.21 -4.33 -22.27
C PHE A 178 -3.20 -3.34 -23.42
N VAL A 179 -3.10 -2.06 -23.07
CA VAL A 179 -2.75 -0.97 -23.99
C VAL A 179 -1.25 -1.09 -24.27
N ARG A 180 -0.87 -1.18 -25.55
CA ARG A 180 0.53 -1.23 -26.01
C ARG A 180 0.99 0.06 -26.64
N SER A 181 0.04 0.84 -27.16
CA SER A 181 0.24 2.18 -27.69
C SER A 181 -0.97 3.03 -27.38
N PHE A 182 -0.79 4.34 -27.18
CA PHE A 182 -1.88 5.25 -26.81
C PHE A 182 -2.94 5.45 -27.91
N ASP A 183 -2.70 4.96 -29.12
CA ASP A 183 -3.59 5.03 -30.28
C ASP A 183 -4.14 3.66 -30.73
N ASP A 184 -3.80 2.57 -30.01
CA ASP A 184 -4.25 1.22 -30.31
C ASP A 184 -5.73 0.97 -29.91
N ASP A 185 -6.25 -0.18 -30.30
CA ASP A 185 -7.61 -0.59 -29.95
C ASP A 185 -7.76 -0.84 -28.44
N GLY A 186 -6.70 -1.23 -27.75
CA GLY A 186 -6.69 -1.36 -26.30
C GLY A 186 -6.94 -0.03 -25.61
N ALA A 187 -6.29 1.05 -26.08
CA ALA A 187 -6.50 2.39 -25.58
C ALA A 187 -7.94 2.86 -25.79
N LYS A 188 -8.50 2.66 -27.00
CA LYS A 188 -9.89 2.99 -27.35
C LYS A 188 -10.92 2.24 -26.50
N ASN A 189 -10.62 0.97 -26.16
CA ASN A 189 -11.47 0.12 -25.35
C ASN A 189 -11.23 0.22 -23.84
N GLY A 190 -10.33 1.11 -23.39
CA GLY A 190 -10.07 1.33 -21.98
C GLY A 190 -9.35 0.18 -21.27
N TRP A 191 -8.54 -0.62 -21.97
CA TRP A 191 -7.77 -1.72 -21.42
C TRP A 191 -6.71 -1.26 -20.41
N CYS A 192 -6.07 -2.22 -19.73
CA CYS A 192 -5.08 -1.92 -18.70
C CYS A 192 -3.85 -1.20 -19.26
N LEU A 193 -3.38 -0.17 -18.57
CA LEU A 193 -2.24 0.67 -18.95
C LEU A 193 -0.88 0.13 -18.47
N TYR A 194 -0.82 -1.10 -17.96
CA TYR A 194 0.41 -1.65 -17.39
C TYR A 194 1.57 -1.69 -18.38
N GLU A 195 1.37 -2.17 -19.60
CA GLU A 195 2.42 -2.29 -20.63
C GLU A 195 2.90 -0.91 -21.16
N VAL A 196 2.11 0.14 -21.01
CA VAL A 196 2.56 1.53 -21.27
C VAL A 196 3.10 2.24 -20.02
N GLY A 197 3.46 1.47 -19.00
CA GLY A 197 4.28 1.94 -17.88
C GLY A 197 3.52 2.37 -16.63
N CYS A 198 2.26 1.94 -16.43
CA CYS A 198 1.50 2.27 -15.24
C CYS A 198 2.18 1.73 -13.96
N LYS A 199 2.41 2.62 -12.97
CA LYS A 199 3.01 2.31 -11.66
C LYS A 199 1.95 2.00 -10.59
N GLY A 200 0.68 1.85 -10.99
CA GLY A 200 -0.41 1.54 -10.06
C GLY A 200 -0.17 0.35 -9.12
N PRO A 201 0.46 -0.76 -9.58
CA PRO A 201 0.79 -1.89 -8.70
C PRO A 201 1.75 -1.58 -7.55
N SER A 202 2.56 -0.52 -7.68
CA SER A 202 3.56 -0.11 -6.68
C SER A 202 3.21 1.21 -5.98
N THR A 203 2.00 1.72 -6.15
CA THR A 203 1.60 3.06 -5.70
C THR A 203 0.41 3.00 -4.76
N PHE A 204 0.58 3.52 -3.55
CA PHE A 204 -0.48 3.64 -2.55
C PHE A 204 -1.15 5.02 -2.68
N SER A 205 -2.42 5.04 -3.03
CA SER A 205 -3.17 6.29 -3.21
C SER A 205 -4.67 6.04 -3.35
N PRO A 206 -5.54 6.94 -2.86
CA PRO A 206 -6.99 6.85 -3.01
C PRO A 206 -7.51 7.31 -4.39
N CYS A 207 -6.63 7.55 -5.37
CA CYS A 207 -7.00 8.03 -6.71
C CYS A 207 -8.16 7.26 -7.38
N PRO A 208 -8.23 5.91 -7.32
CA PRO A 208 -9.34 5.18 -7.95
C PRO A 208 -10.70 5.46 -7.31
N ILE A 209 -10.72 5.77 -6.02
CA ILE A 209 -11.93 5.88 -5.19
C ILE A 209 -12.39 7.33 -5.08
N ILE A 210 -11.49 8.22 -4.65
CA ILE A 210 -11.79 9.63 -4.41
C ILE A 210 -11.74 10.42 -5.71
N GLN A 211 -10.75 10.14 -6.59
CA GLN A 211 -10.44 10.87 -7.81
C GLN A 211 -10.03 12.33 -7.53
N TRP A 212 -9.87 13.15 -8.56
CA TRP A 212 -9.45 14.54 -8.44
C TRP A 212 -10.61 15.49 -8.78
N ASN A 213 -10.58 16.67 -8.19
CA ASN A 213 -11.46 17.79 -8.56
C ASN A 213 -12.94 17.38 -8.57
N MET A 214 -13.47 16.95 -7.42
CA MET A 214 -14.88 16.53 -7.29
C MET A 214 -15.25 15.35 -8.22
N LYS A 215 -14.37 14.39 -8.37
CA LYS A 215 -14.53 13.21 -9.25
C LYS A 215 -14.57 13.55 -10.75
N ALA A 216 -14.05 14.72 -11.16
CA ALA A 216 -13.96 15.07 -12.58
C ALA A 216 -13.04 14.11 -13.36
N GLY A 217 -12.08 13.47 -12.68
CA GLY A 217 -11.20 12.47 -13.28
C GLY A 217 -9.96 12.17 -12.45
N TRP A 218 -9.12 11.32 -13.00
CA TRP A 218 -7.83 10.96 -12.46
C TRP A 218 -6.98 10.32 -13.57
N PRO A 219 -5.62 10.20 -13.44
CA PRO A 219 -4.78 9.85 -14.58
C PRO A 219 -5.21 8.59 -15.33
N ILE A 220 -5.39 7.45 -14.64
CA ILE A 220 -5.78 6.19 -15.29
C ILE A 220 -7.20 6.29 -15.90
N GLY A 221 -8.11 6.98 -15.24
CA GLY A 221 -9.46 7.23 -15.76
C GLY A 221 -9.43 8.01 -17.08
N ALA A 222 -8.51 8.96 -17.19
CA ALA A 222 -8.28 9.76 -18.40
C ALA A 222 -7.40 9.07 -19.47
N GLY A 223 -7.01 7.80 -19.26
CA GLY A 223 -6.18 7.05 -20.22
C GLY A 223 -4.67 7.26 -20.06
N HIS A 224 -4.22 7.93 -18.98
CA HIS A 224 -2.81 8.14 -18.69
C HIS A 224 -2.33 7.15 -17.62
N PRO A 225 -1.18 6.45 -17.82
CA PRO A 225 -0.65 5.54 -16.81
C PRO A 225 -0.30 6.27 -15.52
N CYS A 226 -0.49 5.61 -14.37
CA CYS A 226 -0.02 6.14 -13.09
C CYS A 226 1.51 6.28 -13.10
N ILE A 227 2.01 7.43 -12.67
CA ILE A 227 3.45 7.71 -12.56
C ILE A 227 4.02 7.47 -11.15
N GLY A 228 3.16 7.10 -10.19
CA GLY A 228 3.60 6.80 -8.82
C GLY A 228 3.84 8.02 -7.95
N CYS A 229 3.18 9.13 -8.21
CA CYS A 229 3.48 10.44 -7.63
C CYS A 229 3.28 10.57 -6.11
N THR A 230 2.69 9.58 -5.46
CA THR A 230 2.55 9.53 -4.00
C THR A 230 3.69 8.77 -3.31
N GLU A 231 4.58 8.13 -4.07
CA GLU A 231 5.66 7.31 -3.55
C GLU A 231 6.95 8.11 -3.39
N LYS A 232 7.77 7.70 -2.41
CA LYS A 232 9.09 8.27 -2.18
C LYS A 232 9.98 8.07 -3.41
N ASP A 233 10.73 9.10 -3.77
CA ASP A 233 11.66 9.11 -4.90
C ASP A 233 11.00 8.75 -6.25
N PHE A 234 9.68 8.97 -6.40
CA PHE A 234 8.96 8.50 -7.59
C PHE A 234 9.58 8.98 -8.89
N PHE A 235 10.13 10.19 -8.91
CA PHE A 235 10.69 10.77 -10.11
C PHE A 235 11.94 10.02 -10.58
N ASP A 236 12.85 9.65 -9.67
CA ASP A 236 14.04 8.85 -9.99
C ASP A 236 13.70 7.36 -10.16
N LYS A 237 12.86 6.83 -9.26
CA LYS A 237 12.57 5.39 -9.18
C LYS A 237 11.71 4.90 -10.32
N PHE A 238 10.78 5.74 -10.83
CA PHE A 238 9.78 5.33 -11.80
C PHE A 238 9.98 5.91 -13.20
N THR A 239 10.99 6.74 -13.43
CA THR A 239 11.37 7.16 -14.78
C THR A 239 12.14 6.05 -15.51
N PRO A 240 11.94 5.93 -16.83
CA PRO A 240 10.97 6.65 -17.65
C PRO A 240 9.53 6.20 -17.37
N PHE A 241 8.59 7.17 -17.24
CA PHE A 241 7.23 6.89 -16.79
C PHE A 241 6.39 6.01 -17.72
N TYR A 242 6.71 6.03 -19.03
CA TYR A 242 6.00 5.26 -20.05
C TYR A 242 6.67 3.90 -20.35
N SER A 243 7.47 3.41 -19.43
CA SER A 243 8.09 2.08 -19.52
C SER A 243 7.66 1.24 -18.32
N VAL A 244 7.47 -0.04 -18.54
CA VAL A 244 7.31 -1.02 -17.45
C VAL A 244 8.54 -0.94 -16.55
N LEU A 245 8.36 -1.03 -15.24
CA LEU A 245 9.50 -1.10 -14.32
C LEU A 245 10.37 -2.29 -14.71
N PRO A 246 11.71 -2.10 -14.79
CA PRO A 246 12.59 -3.20 -15.11
C PRO A 246 12.41 -4.32 -14.07
N ASP A 247 12.26 -5.53 -14.58
CA ASP A 247 12.30 -6.72 -13.74
C ASP A 247 13.62 -6.70 -12.94
N ILE A 248 13.55 -6.75 -11.61
CA ILE A 248 14.74 -6.94 -10.79
C ILE A 248 15.29 -8.32 -11.11
N LYS A 249 16.19 -8.40 -12.13
CA LYS A 249 16.85 -9.64 -12.59
C LYS A 249 15.92 -10.87 -12.58
N GLY A 250 14.84 -10.79 -13.30
CA GLY A 250 13.87 -11.87 -13.42
C GLY A 250 12.80 -11.93 -12.34
N ILE A 251 12.69 -10.92 -11.50
CA ILE A 251 11.64 -10.76 -10.49
C ILE A 251 10.82 -9.50 -10.81
N GLY A 252 10.00 -9.55 -11.83
CA GLY A 252 8.86 -8.63 -11.97
C GLY A 252 7.88 -8.92 -10.85
N ILE A 253 7.42 -7.89 -10.13
CA ILE A 253 6.62 -8.10 -8.90
C ILE A 253 5.39 -8.98 -9.16
N GLU A 254 4.81 -8.94 -10.36
CA GLU A 254 3.64 -9.77 -10.71
C GLU A 254 3.99 -10.97 -11.61
N SER A 255 4.94 -10.85 -12.54
CA SER A 255 5.44 -12.00 -13.30
C SER A 255 6.12 -13.04 -12.40
N THR A 256 6.65 -12.62 -11.24
CA THR A 256 7.26 -13.52 -10.25
C THR A 256 6.22 -14.32 -9.49
N THR A 257 5.07 -13.73 -9.14
CA THR A 257 4.00 -14.48 -8.46
C THR A 257 3.45 -15.57 -9.35
N GLU A 258 3.26 -15.31 -10.65
CA GLU A 258 2.88 -16.34 -11.62
C GLU A 258 3.98 -17.38 -11.85
N LYS A 259 5.24 -16.95 -12.05
CA LYS A 259 6.36 -17.89 -12.25
C LYS A 259 6.66 -18.71 -11.00
N ILE A 260 6.58 -18.12 -9.81
CA ILE A 260 6.69 -18.84 -8.54
C ILE A 260 5.49 -19.76 -8.35
N GLY A 261 4.27 -19.30 -8.63
CA GLY A 261 3.06 -20.12 -8.60
C GLY A 261 3.12 -21.31 -9.54
N LEU A 262 3.52 -21.10 -10.80
CA LEU A 262 3.73 -22.16 -11.77
C LEU A 262 4.88 -23.11 -11.35
N GLY A 263 5.96 -22.57 -10.80
CA GLY A 263 7.08 -23.37 -10.28
C GLY A 263 6.66 -24.24 -9.09
N LEU A 264 5.90 -23.70 -8.14
CA LEU A 264 5.36 -24.46 -7.01
C LEU A 264 4.33 -25.50 -7.45
N MET A 265 3.45 -25.19 -8.38
CA MET A 265 2.50 -26.15 -8.95
C MET A 265 3.23 -27.26 -9.70
N GLY A 266 4.26 -26.95 -10.49
CA GLY A 266 5.10 -27.93 -11.16
C GLY A 266 5.84 -28.85 -10.17
N ALA A 267 6.41 -28.29 -9.11
CA ALA A 267 7.07 -29.07 -8.04
C ALA A 267 6.08 -29.95 -7.27
N ALA A 268 4.88 -29.47 -6.97
CA ALA A 268 3.83 -30.26 -6.33
C ALA A 268 3.35 -31.39 -7.23
N ALA A 269 3.12 -31.15 -8.53
CA ALA A 269 2.72 -32.16 -9.49
C ALA A 269 3.81 -33.24 -9.66
N ALA A 270 5.08 -32.84 -9.73
CA ALA A 270 6.21 -33.77 -9.77
C ALA A 270 6.29 -34.61 -8.48
N GLY A 271 6.09 -34.01 -7.32
CA GLY A 271 6.05 -34.71 -6.01
C GLY A 271 4.94 -35.75 -5.95
N VAL A 272 3.74 -35.40 -6.41
CA VAL A 272 2.59 -36.35 -6.50
C VAL A 272 2.89 -37.49 -7.45
N ALA A 273 3.46 -37.20 -8.64
CA ALA A 273 3.81 -38.22 -9.63
C ALA A 273 4.89 -39.20 -9.10
N VAL A 274 5.92 -38.65 -8.43
CA VAL A 274 6.98 -39.48 -7.80
C VAL A 274 6.39 -40.34 -6.69
N HIS A 275 5.57 -39.76 -5.80
CA HIS A 275 4.92 -40.49 -4.72
C HIS A 275 3.99 -41.58 -5.24
N GLY A 276 3.16 -41.27 -6.24
CA GLY A 276 2.30 -42.24 -6.91
C GLY A 276 3.07 -43.36 -7.57
N GLY A 277 4.19 -43.05 -8.24
CA GLY A 277 5.10 -44.03 -8.84
C GLY A 277 5.71 -44.98 -7.78
N ILE A 278 6.22 -44.43 -6.70
CA ILE A 278 6.79 -45.25 -5.57
C ILE A 278 5.70 -46.14 -4.94
N THR A 279 4.48 -45.61 -4.76
CA THR A 279 3.38 -46.38 -4.19
C THR A 279 2.95 -47.51 -5.12
N ALA A 280 2.85 -47.26 -6.44
CA ALA A 280 2.54 -48.30 -7.42
C ALA A 280 3.62 -49.40 -7.49
N LEU A 281 4.89 -49.03 -7.42
CA LEU A 281 5.98 -50.01 -7.39
C LEU A 281 5.98 -50.84 -6.09
N ARG A 282 5.67 -50.24 -4.95
CA ARG A 282 5.52 -50.96 -3.66
C ARG A 282 4.35 -51.96 -3.73
N SER A 283 3.18 -51.49 -4.21
CA SER A 283 2.03 -52.36 -4.38
C SER A 283 2.27 -53.52 -5.33
N GLN A 284 2.99 -53.30 -6.44
CA GLN A 284 3.37 -54.36 -7.36
C GLN A 284 4.31 -55.37 -6.67
N LYS A 285 5.26 -54.89 -5.90
CA LYS A 285 6.18 -55.78 -5.14
C LYS A 285 5.44 -56.59 -4.08
N GLU A 286 4.53 -55.98 -3.33
CA GLU A 286 3.69 -56.67 -2.34
C GLU A 286 2.79 -57.70 -3.00
N ASN A 287 2.15 -57.40 -4.10
CA ASN A 287 1.30 -58.30 -4.86
C ASN A 287 2.12 -59.48 -5.44
N ARG A 288 3.38 -59.24 -5.84
CA ARG A 288 4.27 -60.30 -6.30
C ARG A 288 4.67 -61.21 -5.16
N LEU A 289 5.07 -60.68 -4.02
CA LEU A 289 5.42 -61.46 -2.81
C LEU A 289 4.21 -62.26 -2.32
N SER A 290 3.01 -61.71 -2.33
CA SER A 290 1.80 -62.43 -1.98
C SER A 290 1.56 -63.62 -2.90
N ARG A 291 1.69 -63.44 -4.23
CA ARG A 291 1.56 -64.54 -5.20
C ARG A 291 2.65 -65.60 -5.02
N GLU A 292 3.88 -65.21 -4.73
CA GLU A 292 4.98 -66.16 -4.48
C GLU A 292 4.72 -66.96 -3.19
N ASN A 293 4.17 -66.34 -2.15
CA ASN A 293 3.75 -66.99 -0.91
C ASN A 293 2.56 -67.94 -1.14
N ASP A 294 1.55 -67.52 -1.92
CA ASP A 294 0.40 -68.35 -2.23
C ASP A 294 0.81 -69.61 -3.06
N VAL A 295 1.78 -69.46 -3.97
CA VAL A 295 2.36 -70.59 -4.72
C VAL A 295 3.17 -71.50 -3.80
N ALA A 296 3.94 -70.93 -2.87
CA ALA A 296 4.72 -71.71 -1.89
C ALA A 296 3.79 -72.50 -0.93
N LEU A 297 2.69 -71.85 -0.45
CA LEU A 297 1.68 -72.52 0.39
C LEU A 297 0.96 -73.65 -0.38
N ALA A 298 0.64 -73.46 -1.66
CA ALA A 298 0.02 -74.50 -2.50
C ALA A 298 0.96 -75.68 -2.79
N ALA A 299 2.28 -75.49 -2.77
CA ALA A 299 3.28 -76.55 -2.97
C ALA A 299 3.49 -77.43 -1.74
N PHE A 300 3.15 -76.95 -0.54
CA PHE A 300 3.11 -77.75 0.70
C PHE A 300 1.70 -78.34 0.87
N GLY A 301 1.36 -79.29 -0.01
CA GLY A 301 0.09 -80.00 0.06
C GLY A 301 -0.07 -80.75 1.41
N ASP A 302 -1.30 -80.71 1.94
CA ASP A 302 -1.91 -81.50 3.00
C ASP A 302 -0.97 -82.25 3.93
N GLY A 303 -0.21 -81.52 4.79
CA GLY A 303 0.42 -82.07 5.97
C GLY A 303 -0.46 -81.84 7.21
N PRO A 304 -0.32 -82.64 8.30
CA PRO A 304 -1.18 -82.53 9.48
C PRO A 304 -1.09 -81.11 10.08
N GLY A 305 -2.25 -80.50 10.37
CA GLY A 305 -2.41 -79.12 10.82
C GLY A 305 -1.52 -78.70 11.98
N PRO A 306 -1.20 -77.41 12.05
CA PRO A 306 -0.24 -76.87 12.98
C PRO A 306 -0.69 -77.06 14.43
N VAL A 307 0.20 -77.63 15.23
CA VAL A 307 0.10 -77.67 16.70
C VAL A 307 0.12 -76.26 17.24
N ALA A 308 -0.96 -75.82 17.89
CA ALA A 308 -1.05 -74.52 18.51
C ALA A 308 -0.03 -74.39 19.64
N LEU A 309 0.99 -73.58 19.46
CA LEU A 309 1.87 -73.14 20.53
C LEU A 309 1.20 -71.95 21.25
N PRO A 310 1.15 -71.90 22.59
CA PRO A 310 0.57 -70.75 23.30
C PRO A 310 1.55 -69.60 23.28
N PHE A 311 1.21 -68.53 22.52
CA PHE A 311 1.90 -67.24 22.66
C PHE A 311 1.20 -66.41 23.74
N PRO A 312 1.94 -65.66 24.58
CA PRO A 312 1.35 -64.76 25.55
C PRO A 312 0.72 -63.57 24.86
N THR A 313 -0.52 -63.28 25.23
CA THR A 313 -1.26 -62.07 24.77
C THR A 313 -0.60 -60.81 25.33
N VAL A 314 -0.07 -59.98 24.46
CA VAL A 314 0.36 -58.62 24.81
C VAL A 314 -0.86 -57.70 24.70
N ASN A 315 -1.30 -57.18 25.86
CA ASN A 315 -2.35 -56.19 25.95
C ASN A 315 -1.92 -54.91 25.21
N ALA A 316 -2.57 -54.55 24.10
CA ALA A 316 -2.50 -53.24 23.49
C ALA A 316 -3.37 -52.28 24.34
N ALA A 317 -2.70 -51.38 25.03
CA ALA A 317 -3.33 -50.27 25.75
C ALA A 317 -3.95 -49.29 24.75
N GLY A 318 -5.13 -48.78 25.14
CA GLY A 318 -6.05 -48.04 24.36
C GLY A 318 -5.57 -46.72 23.75
N ASN A 319 -6.09 -46.45 22.59
CA ASN A 319 -6.20 -45.10 22.06
C ASN A 319 -7.63 -44.65 22.23
N GLY A 320 -7.81 -43.54 23.00
CA GLY A 320 -9.08 -42.94 23.29
C GLY A 320 -9.70 -42.30 22.06
N ASP A 321 -10.89 -42.72 21.80
CA ASP A 321 -11.87 -42.11 20.91
C ASP A 321 -12.37 -40.79 21.51
N GLY A 322 -12.07 -39.67 20.91
CA GLY A 322 -12.71 -38.38 21.16
C GLY A 322 -13.95 -38.21 20.31
N GLY A 323 -15.10 -38.68 20.82
CA GLY A 323 -16.39 -38.50 20.18
C GLY A 323 -16.80 -37.03 20.15
N VAL A 324 -17.16 -36.52 18.98
CA VAL A 324 -17.82 -35.23 18.74
C VAL A 324 -19.34 -35.46 18.90
N ASP A 325 -19.92 -34.91 19.97
CA ASP A 325 -21.35 -34.91 20.20
C ASP A 325 -22.02 -33.76 19.41
N LYS A 326 -22.89 -34.14 18.49
CA LYS A 326 -23.84 -33.25 17.80
C LYS A 326 -25.12 -33.17 18.60
N ARG A 327 -25.39 -32.07 19.28
CA ARG A 327 -26.75 -31.66 19.58
C ARG A 327 -26.89 -30.15 19.62
N GLY A 328 -27.58 -29.62 18.61
CA GLY A 328 -28.14 -28.30 18.62
C GLY A 328 -29.35 -28.25 19.55
N GLN A 329 -29.54 -27.10 20.18
CA GLN A 329 -30.88 -26.56 20.42
C GLN A 329 -30.79 -25.08 20.79
N SER A 330 -31.61 -24.32 20.13
CA SER A 330 -32.00 -22.94 20.35
C SER A 330 -32.60 -22.72 21.73
N ALA A 331 -32.30 -21.59 22.38
CA ALA A 331 -33.22 -20.93 23.29
C ALA A 331 -32.99 -19.42 23.32
N SER A 332 -34.01 -18.71 22.94
CA SER A 332 -34.34 -17.31 23.15
C SER A 332 -34.62 -17.02 24.62
N SER A 333 -34.20 -15.86 25.15
CA SER A 333 -34.95 -15.03 26.13
C SER A 333 -34.13 -13.74 26.36
N LYS A 334 -34.61 -12.57 25.96
CA LYS A 334 -35.35 -11.52 26.70
C LYS A 334 -34.84 -11.26 28.12
N ASN A 335 -34.39 -10.02 28.33
CA ASN A 335 -34.79 -9.02 29.34
C ASN A 335 -33.75 -7.92 29.31
N GLU A 336 -34.08 -6.65 28.97
CA GLU A 336 -34.77 -5.63 29.80
C GLU A 336 -33.88 -5.02 30.89
N GLU A 337 -33.66 -3.71 30.69
CA GLU A 337 -33.53 -2.60 31.65
C GLU A 337 -32.32 -2.52 32.61
N ALA A 338 -31.47 -1.56 32.37
CA ALA A 338 -31.27 -0.36 33.23
C ALA A 338 -30.29 0.60 32.51
#